data_234b411880494eaaf6389a65afe6cf69
#
_entry.id   234b411880494eaaf6389a65afe6cf69
#
_cell.length_a   1.000
_cell.length_b   1.000
_cell.length_c   1.000
_cell.angle_alpha   90.00
_cell.angle_beta   90.00
_cell.angle_gamma   90.00
#
_symmetry.space_group_name_H-M   'P 1'
#
loop_
_entity.id
_entity.type
_entity.pdbx_description
1 polymer ?
#
loop_
_entity_poly.entity_id
_entity_poly.type
_entity_poly.pdbx_seq_one_letter_code
_entity_poly.pdbx_strand_id
1 'polypeptide(L)'
;MNVKKSKKDVRALILDVRGGDQNAFDTLLDQYRPLIDASVARFSSDESFSLYCEDLKQEASVVFYNSILAYDLEQNEVEFGLFAKICIYNALVSFLRALKRRSAEPVAEIPQNLITVQDFEDPSARMLEQERLKSLYAVIRKNLSELEYKVWQLYISGRSAAEIAALLSTDEKSVNNAIYRIRKKLREVLR
;
A
#
# COMPACT_ATOMS: atom_id res chain seq x y z
N MET A 1 12.26 -27.48 14.98
CA MET A 1 10.81 -27.62 14.72
C MET A 1 10.31 -26.31 14.10
N ASN A 2 10.17 -26.29 12.76
CA ASN A 2 9.66 -25.11 12.04
C ASN A 2 8.14 -25.14 12.11
N VAL A 3 7.55 -24.33 13.01
CA VAL A 3 6.13 -24.08 13.02
C VAL A 3 5.83 -23.21 11.79
N LYS A 4 5.30 -23.81 10.73
CA LYS A 4 4.64 -23.08 9.63
C LYS A 4 3.53 -22.23 10.27
N LYS A 5 3.79 -20.92 10.51
CA LYS A 5 2.75 -19.97 10.84
C LYS A 5 1.74 -19.99 9.67
N SER A 6 0.61 -20.64 9.87
CA SER A 6 -0.53 -20.55 8.95
C SER A 6 -0.83 -19.07 8.74
N LYS A 7 -0.76 -18.59 7.49
CA LYS A 7 -1.16 -17.22 7.15
C LYS A 7 -2.64 -17.11 7.52
N LYS A 8 -2.96 -16.49 8.66
CA LYS A 8 -4.34 -16.14 9.00
C LYS A 8 -4.91 -15.28 7.88
N ASP A 9 -6.18 -15.51 7.57
CA ASP A 9 -6.90 -14.72 6.58
C ASP A 9 -6.87 -13.23 7.01
N VAL A 10 -6.41 -12.36 6.13
CA VAL A 10 -6.32 -10.91 6.37
C VAL A 10 -7.68 -10.33 6.77
N ARG A 11 -8.77 -10.85 6.19
CA ARG A 11 -10.13 -10.42 6.50
C ARG A 11 -10.51 -10.74 7.95
N ALA A 12 -10.17 -11.93 8.42
CA ALA A 12 -10.40 -12.34 9.80
C ALA A 12 -9.60 -11.48 10.78
N LEU A 13 -8.31 -11.24 10.47
CA LEU A 13 -7.46 -10.38 11.29
C LEU A 13 -7.99 -8.94 11.36
N ILE A 14 -8.50 -8.37 10.26
CA ILE A 14 -9.11 -7.04 10.25
C ILE A 14 -10.33 -6.99 11.19
N LEU A 15 -11.18 -8.02 11.18
CA LEU A 15 -12.33 -8.11 12.07
C LEU A 15 -11.89 -8.21 13.53
N ASP A 16 -10.89 -9.03 13.84
CA ASP A 16 -10.34 -9.20 15.19
C ASP A 16 -9.75 -7.86 15.71
N VAL A 17 -9.00 -7.12 14.86
CA VAL A 17 -8.47 -5.78 15.22
C VAL A 17 -9.59 -4.79 15.51
N ARG A 18 -10.64 -4.78 14.71
CA ARG A 18 -11.83 -3.92 14.95
C ARG A 18 -12.57 -4.30 16.21
N GLY A 19 -12.48 -5.57 16.62
CA GLY A 19 -12.96 -6.09 17.91
C GLY A 19 -12.06 -5.74 19.11
N GLY A 20 -10.90 -5.11 18.86
CA GLY A 20 -9.95 -4.70 19.91
C GLY A 20 -8.85 -5.72 20.22
N ASP A 21 -8.68 -6.75 19.40
CA ASP A 21 -7.59 -7.73 19.59
C ASP A 21 -6.23 -7.14 19.16
N GLN A 22 -5.40 -6.83 20.16
CA GLN A 22 -4.05 -6.32 19.95
C GLN A 22 -3.12 -7.32 19.24
N ASN A 23 -3.26 -8.62 19.54
CA ASN A 23 -2.41 -9.65 18.91
C ASN A 23 -2.73 -9.78 17.40
N ALA A 24 -3.98 -9.56 17.01
CA ALA A 24 -4.37 -9.53 15.60
C ALA A 24 -3.74 -8.33 14.90
N PHE A 25 -3.68 -7.16 15.56
CA PHE A 25 -3.00 -5.98 15.03
C PHE A 25 -1.51 -6.24 14.85
N ASP A 26 -0.81 -6.76 15.86
CA ASP A 26 0.62 -7.06 15.79
C ASP A 26 0.91 -8.07 14.65
N THR A 27 0.03 -9.05 14.47
CA THR A 27 0.13 -10.03 13.37
C THR A 27 0.00 -9.37 12.00
N LEU A 28 -0.96 -8.46 11.82
CA LEU A 28 -1.11 -7.69 10.58
C LEU A 28 0.07 -6.75 10.36
N LEU A 29 0.50 -6.04 11.38
CA LEU A 29 1.63 -5.12 11.32
C LEU A 29 2.90 -5.84 10.87
N ASP A 30 3.21 -7.02 11.46
CA ASP A 30 4.35 -7.83 11.03
C ASP A 30 4.22 -8.34 9.60
N GLN A 31 3.01 -8.73 9.18
CA GLN A 31 2.77 -9.19 7.81
C GLN A 31 2.97 -8.08 6.78
N TYR A 32 2.59 -6.85 7.12
CA TYR A 32 2.68 -5.69 6.23
C TYR A 32 3.88 -4.78 6.50
N ARG A 33 4.75 -5.11 7.47
CA ARG A 33 5.99 -4.39 7.77
C ARG A 33 6.84 -4.10 6.51
N PRO A 34 7.08 -5.09 5.60
CA PRO A 34 7.86 -4.80 4.39
C PRO A 34 7.23 -3.73 3.48
N LEU A 35 5.89 -3.64 3.46
CA LEU A 35 5.17 -2.62 2.69
C LEU A 35 5.33 -1.23 3.34
N ILE A 36 5.24 -1.17 4.66
CA ILE A 36 5.42 0.06 5.44
C ILE A 36 6.85 0.56 5.26
N ASP A 37 7.85 -0.31 5.48
CA ASP A 37 9.27 0.03 5.37
C ASP A 37 9.62 0.49 3.95
N ALA A 38 9.14 -0.18 2.91
CA ALA A 38 9.35 0.24 1.52
C ALA A 38 8.69 1.58 1.20
N SER A 39 7.54 1.87 1.82
CA SER A 39 6.86 3.17 1.66
C SER A 39 7.65 4.30 2.30
N VAL A 40 8.19 4.09 3.49
CA VAL A 40 9.04 5.05 4.21
C VAL A 40 10.38 5.23 3.50
N ALA A 41 11.06 4.14 3.12
CA ALA A 41 12.36 4.17 2.46
C ALA A 41 12.35 5.00 1.17
N ARG A 42 11.20 5.05 0.48
CA ARG A 42 11.04 5.85 -0.73
C ARG A 42 11.22 7.36 -0.47
N PHE A 43 10.87 7.84 0.71
CA PHE A 43 11.00 9.24 1.09
C PHE A 43 12.30 9.51 1.85
N SER A 44 12.74 8.59 2.70
CA SER A 44 13.97 8.74 3.49
C SER A 44 15.26 8.54 2.68
N SER A 45 15.18 8.14 1.41
CA SER A 45 16.32 8.12 0.49
C SER A 45 16.81 9.51 0.09
N ASP A 46 16.02 10.56 0.29
CA ASP A 46 16.42 11.94 0.13
C ASP A 46 17.06 12.42 1.44
N GLU A 47 18.27 13.01 1.38
CA GLU A 47 19.00 13.51 2.54
C GLU A 47 18.17 14.50 3.37
N SER A 48 17.35 15.33 2.71
CA SER A 48 16.47 16.30 3.36
C SER A 48 15.44 15.69 4.28
N PHE A 49 15.08 14.43 4.07
CA PHE A 49 14.06 13.72 4.84
C PHE A 49 14.61 12.58 5.72
N SER A 50 15.89 12.28 5.61
CA SER A 50 16.54 11.21 6.39
C SER A 50 16.43 11.44 7.90
N LEU A 51 16.49 12.70 8.35
CA LEU A 51 16.31 13.08 9.75
C LEU A 51 14.92 12.74 10.32
N TYR A 52 13.90 12.66 9.46
CA TYR A 52 12.51 12.38 9.82
C TYR A 52 12.12 10.91 9.64
N CYS A 53 13.08 10.02 9.41
CA CYS A 53 12.81 8.61 9.12
C CYS A 53 11.95 7.93 10.18
N GLU A 54 12.23 8.19 11.47
CA GLU A 54 11.46 7.61 12.58
C GLU A 54 10.05 8.21 12.67
N ASP A 55 9.90 9.52 12.45
CA ASP A 55 8.60 10.19 12.40
C ASP A 55 7.75 9.64 11.24
N LEU A 56 8.38 9.44 10.07
CA LEU A 56 7.71 8.82 8.91
C LEU A 56 7.26 7.40 9.19
N LYS A 57 8.05 6.59 9.92
CA LYS A 57 7.67 5.23 10.31
C LYS A 57 6.49 5.24 11.29
N GLN A 58 6.53 6.15 12.25
CA GLN A 58 5.47 6.30 13.24
C GLN A 58 4.17 6.72 12.57
N GLU A 59 4.20 7.74 11.70
CA GLU A 59 3.05 8.18 10.91
C GLU A 59 2.50 7.05 10.04
N ALA A 60 3.38 6.34 9.32
CA ALA A 60 2.97 5.19 8.50
C ALA A 60 2.27 4.09 9.32
N SER A 61 2.73 3.83 10.54
CA SER A 61 2.13 2.82 11.43
C SER A 61 0.74 3.24 11.92
N VAL A 62 0.58 4.51 12.29
CA VAL A 62 -0.72 5.08 12.68
C VAL A 62 -1.71 5.02 11.51
N VAL A 63 -1.26 5.42 10.32
CA VAL A 63 -2.11 5.38 9.12
C VAL A 63 -2.44 3.95 8.71
N PHE A 64 -1.52 3.01 8.89
CA PHE A 64 -1.79 1.59 8.67
C PHE A 64 -2.91 1.10 9.60
N TYR A 65 -2.87 1.44 10.88
CA TYR A 65 -3.97 1.13 11.82
C TYR A 65 -5.29 1.75 11.36
N ASN A 66 -5.29 3.03 11.02
CA ASN A 66 -6.49 3.72 10.53
C ASN A 66 -7.02 3.08 9.22
N SER A 67 -6.14 2.60 8.36
CA SER A 67 -6.55 1.88 7.14
C SER A 67 -7.26 0.57 7.45
N ILE A 68 -6.88 -0.16 8.51
CA ILE A 68 -7.59 -1.35 8.97
C ILE A 68 -9.02 -1.02 9.40
N LEU A 69 -9.19 0.11 10.11
CA LEU A 69 -10.52 0.55 10.55
C LEU A 69 -11.40 1.03 9.41
N ALA A 70 -10.81 1.68 8.39
CA ALA A 70 -11.53 2.30 7.28
C ALA A 70 -11.79 1.35 6.10
N TYR A 71 -11.08 0.22 6.00
CA TYR A 71 -11.20 -0.68 4.87
C TYR A 71 -12.57 -1.33 4.78
N ASP A 72 -13.22 -1.24 3.63
CA ASP A 72 -14.52 -1.89 3.39
C ASP A 72 -14.33 -3.39 3.10
N LEU A 73 -14.80 -4.25 4.03
CA LEU A 73 -14.73 -5.70 3.89
C LEU A 73 -15.75 -6.27 2.90
N GLU A 74 -16.80 -5.55 2.57
CA GLU A 74 -17.82 -6.02 1.63
C GLU A 74 -17.41 -5.80 0.17
N GLN A 75 -16.44 -4.93 -0.07
CA GLN A 75 -15.91 -4.71 -1.41
C GLN A 75 -14.91 -5.80 -1.81
N ASN A 76 -14.95 -6.23 -3.06
CA ASN A 76 -14.03 -7.22 -3.63
C ASN A 76 -13.10 -6.63 -4.72
N GLU A 77 -13.12 -5.32 -4.89
CA GLU A 77 -12.41 -4.65 -5.99
C GLU A 77 -10.97 -4.29 -5.64
N VAL A 78 -10.71 -4.01 -4.35
CA VAL A 78 -9.41 -3.52 -3.87
C VAL A 78 -8.89 -4.39 -2.73
N GLU A 79 -7.75 -5.03 -2.93
CA GLU A 79 -7.04 -5.76 -1.87
C GLU A 79 -6.60 -4.82 -0.76
N PHE A 80 -6.74 -5.24 0.51
CA PHE A 80 -6.34 -4.45 1.68
C PHE A 80 -4.91 -3.90 1.59
N GLY A 81 -3.97 -4.70 1.09
CA GLY A 81 -2.57 -4.27 0.96
C GLY A 81 -2.38 -3.06 0.03
N LEU A 82 -3.16 -2.98 -1.05
CA LEU A 82 -3.12 -1.80 -1.94
C LEU A 82 -3.79 -0.60 -1.29
N PHE A 83 -4.94 -0.80 -0.65
CA PHE A 83 -5.64 0.26 0.07
C PHE A 83 -4.73 0.89 1.14
N ALA A 84 -4.13 0.06 2.00
CA ALA A 84 -3.19 0.51 3.03
C ALA A 84 -1.98 1.25 2.44
N LYS A 85 -1.42 0.73 1.33
CA LYS A 85 -0.29 1.38 0.64
C LYS A 85 -0.63 2.78 0.17
N ILE A 86 -1.80 2.97 -0.42
CA ILE A 86 -2.26 4.29 -0.90
C ILE A 86 -2.47 5.23 0.28
N CYS A 87 -3.13 4.76 1.35
CA CYS A 87 -3.33 5.56 2.55
C CYS A 87 -2.00 6.02 3.17
N ILE A 88 -1.05 5.10 3.36
CA ILE A 88 0.28 5.41 3.90
C ILE A 88 1.00 6.42 3.02
N TYR A 89 1.05 6.16 1.70
CA TYR A 89 1.75 7.06 0.78
C TYR A 89 1.21 8.49 0.84
N ASN A 90 -0.11 8.64 0.79
CA ASN A 90 -0.77 9.94 0.82
C ASN A 90 -0.51 10.69 2.14
N ALA A 91 -0.57 9.97 3.25
CA ALA A 91 -0.28 10.56 4.56
C ALA A 91 1.18 11.02 4.67
N LEU A 92 2.14 10.20 4.21
CA LEU A 92 3.56 10.58 4.21
C LEU A 92 3.82 11.81 3.32
N VAL A 93 3.19 11.90 2.16
CA VAL A 93 3.26 13.11 1.31
C VAL A 93 2.70 14.33 2.02
N SER A 94 1.55 14.19 2.70
CA SER A 94 0.93 15.28 3.45
C SER A 94 1.77 15.72 4.64
N PHE A 95 2.36 14.78 5.37
CA PHE A 95 3.29 15.02 6.47
C PHE A 95 4.51 15.81 5.98
N LEU A 96 5.15 15.38 4.90
CA LEU A 96 6.32 16.06 4.33
C LEU A 96 5.98 17.47 3.82
N ARG A 97 4.79 17.66 3.22
CA ARG A 97 4.31 19.01 2.83
C ARG A 97 4.10 19.93 4.05
N ALA A 98 3.61 19.36 5.16
CA ALA A 98 3.45 20.12 6.39
C ALA A 98 4.81 20.51 7.01
N LEU A 99 5.78 19.61 7.01
CA LEU A 99 7.16 19.90 7.40
C LEU A 99 7.76 21.00 6.54
N LYS A 100 7.66 20.89 5.23
CA LYS A 100 8.18 21.89 4.28
C LYS A 100 7.59 23.29 4.52
N ARG A 101 6.33 23.38 4.89
CA ARG A 101 5.71 24.69 5.22
C ARG A 101 6.21 25.28 6.52
N ARG A 102 6.72 24.46 7.45
CA ARG A 102 7.25 24.91 8.76
C ARG A 102 8.74 25.23 8.72
N SER A 103 9.49 24.56 7.84
CA SER A 103 10.91 24.83 7.64
C SER A 103 11.08 25.99 6.66
N ALA A 104 11.85 27.02 7.05
CA ALA A 104 12.18 28.15 6.18
C ALA A 104 13.21 27.80 5.08
N GLU A 105 13.71 26.57 5.05
CA GLU A 105 14.71 26.12 4.08
C GLU A 105 14.05 25.49 2.83
N PRO A 106 14.67 25.64 1.63
CA PRO A 106 14.20 25.00 0.42
C PRO A 106 14.40 23.47 0.51
N VAL A 107 13.36 22.76 0.85
CA VAL A 107 13.33 21.29 0.84
C VAL A 107 12.99 20.78 -0.56
N ALA A 108 13.60 19.67 -0.96
CA ALA A 108 13.42 19.01 -2.26
C ALA A 108 11.95 18.92 -2.73
N GLU A 109 11.72 18.94 -4.04
CA GLU A 109 10.37 18.83 -4.60
C GLU A 109 9.77 17.46 -4.28
N ILE A 110 8.62 17.47 -3.60
CA ILE A 110 7.83 16.26 -3.38
C ILE A 110 7.21 15.90 -4.72
N PRO A 111 7.34 14.64 -5.19
CA PRO A 111 6.75 14.21 -6.46
C PRO A 111 5.25 14.53 -6.51
N GLN A 112 4.84 15.37 -7.47
CA GLN A 112 3.47 15.88 -7.57
C GLN A 112 2.45 14.84 -8.09
N ASN A 113 2.90 13.66 -8.50
CA ASN A 113 2.11 12.72 -9.29
C ASN A 113 1.30 11.72 -8.46
N LEU A 114 0.97 12.03 -7.21
CA LEU A 114 0.21 11.11 -6.38
C LEU A 114 -0.90 11.83 -5.63
N ILE A 115 -2.07 11.28 -5.82
CA ILE A 115 -3.40 11.55 -5.27
C ILE A 115 -3.34 12.30 -3.93
N THR A 116 -3.79 13.54 -3.95
CA THR A 116 -3.96 14.38 -2.75
C THR A 116 -5.14 13.84 -1.97
N VAL A 117 -4.91 13.35 -0.77
CA VAL A 117 -5.98 13.06 0.19
C VAL A 117 -6.11 14.25 1.12
N GLN A 118 -7.21 14.93 1.04
CA GLN A 118 -7.64 15.88 2.05
C GLN A 118 -8.52 15.15 3.06
N ASP A 119 -8.21 15.35 4.32
CA ASP A 119 -8.98 15.08 5.55
C ASP A 119 -9.84 13.80 5.62
N PHE A 120 -9.32 12.83 6.40
CA PHE A 120 -10.02 11.60 6.78
C PHE A 120 -11.30 11.81 7.61
N GLU A 121 -11.65 13.05 7.95
CA GLU A 121 -12.80 13.38 8.80
C GLU A 121 -14.10 13.65 8.02
N ASP A 122 -14.01 13.85 6.71
CA ASP A 122 -15.20 14.10 5.87
C ASP A 122 -15.72 12.81 5.22
N PRO A 123 -16.98 12.40 5.48
CA PRO A 123 -17.62 11.26 4.83
C PRO A 123 -17.70 11.38 3.30
N SER A 124 -17.78 12.59 2.76
CA SER A 124 -17.79 12.84 1.32
C SER A 124 -16.41 12.63 0.69
N ALA A 125 -15.33 12.95 1.41
CA ALA A 125 -13.97 12.66 0.98
C ALA A 125 -13.70 11.15 0.89
N ARG A 126 -14.22 10.36 1.84
CA ARG A 126 -14.15 8.88 1.82
C ARG A 126 -14.85 8.29 0.61
N MET A 127 -16.03 8.81 0.30
CA MET A 127 -16.82 8.34 -0.85
C MET A 127 -16.12 8.66 -2.19
N LEU A 128 -15.55 9.86 -2.31
CA LEU A 128 -14.79 10.29 -3.48
C LEU A 128 -13.49 9.47 -3.64
N GLU A 129 -12.86 9.09 -2.55
CA GLU A 129 -11.66 8.25 -2.57
C GLU A 129 -11.97 6.81 -2.97
N GLN A 130 -13.06 6.24 -2.50
CA GLN A 130 -13.55 4.94 -2.96
C GLN A 130 -13.85 4.94 -4.46
N GLU A 131 -14.49 5.99 -4.99
CA GLU A 131 -14.75 6.13 -6.42
C GLU A 131 -13.46 6.29 -7.24
N ARG A 132 -12.49 7.03 -6.74
CA ARG A 132 -11.16 7.15 -7.37
C ARG A 132 -10.42 5.83 -7.38
N LEU A 133 -10.46 5.07 -6.28
CA LEU A 133 -9.89 3.74 -6.20
C LEU A 133 -10.56 2.77 -7.17
N LYS A 134 -11.89 2.78 -7.26
CA LYS A 134 -12.65 1.98 -8.23
C LYS A 134 -12.25 2.32 -9.67
N SER A 135 -12.17 3.61 -9.98
CA SER A 135 -11.75 4.08 -11.30
C SER A 135 -10.31 3.67 -11.62
N LEU A 136 -9.39 3.77 -10.66
CA LEU A 136 -8.00 3.33 -10.81
C LEU A 136 -7.93 1.81 -11.06
N TYR A 137 -8.68 1.02 -10.32
CA TYR A 137 -8.76 -0.42 -10.52
C TYR A 137 -9.31 -0.80 -11.88
N ALA A 138 -10.37 -0.12 -12.33
CA ALA A 138 -10.94 -0.32 -13.65
C ALA A 138 -9.90 -0.05 -14.75
N VAL A 139 -9.12 1.03 -14.60
CA VAL A 139 -8.03 1.38 -15.51
C VAL A 139 -6.94 0.30 -15.49
N ILE A 140 -6.51 -0.14 -14.33
CA ILE A 140 -5.50 -1.20 -14.18
C ILE A 140 -6.01 -2.50 -14.81
N ARG A 141 -7.25 -2.91 -14.49
CA ARG A 141 -7.87 -4.12 -15.04
C ARG A 141 -7.95 -4.11 -16.56
N LYS A 142 -8.29 -2.95 -17.14
CA LYS A 142 -8.41 -2.78 -18.60
C LYS A 142 -7.06 -2.89 -19.32
N ASN A 143 -5.96 -2.51 -18.68
CA ASN A 143 -4.64 -2.43 -19.30
C ASN A 143 -3.75 -3.65 -19.03
N LEU A 144 -4.15 -4.53 -18.13
CA LEU A 144 -3.43 -5.77 -17.84
C LEU A 144 -4.14 -6.97 -18.45
N SER A 145 -3.35 -7.95 -18.95
CA SER A 145 -3.90 -9.25 -19.32
C SER A 145 -4.35 -10.02 -18.07
N GLU A 146 -5.16 -11.08 -18.24
CA GLU A 146 -5.63 -11.94 -17.16
C GLU A 146 -4.48 -12.44 -16.26
N LEU A 147 -3.39 -12.90 -16.87
CA LEU A 147 -2.23 -13.39 -16.15
C LEU A 147 -1.51 -12.25 -15.42
N GLU A 148 -1.30 -11.12 -16.11
CA GLU A 148 -0.66 -9.94 -15.50
C GLU A 148 -1.49 -9.41 -14.33
N TYR A 149 -2.81 -9.40 -14.44
CA TYR A 149 -3.70 -8.96 -13.37
C TYR A 149 -3.61 -9.90 -12.15
N LYS A 150 -3.62 -11.23 -12.35
CA LYS A 150 -3.42 -12.20 -11.26
C LYS A 150 -2.05 -12.04 -10.59
N VAL A 151 -0.99 -11.90 -11.38
CA VAL A 151 0.36 -11.63 -10.86
C VAL A 151 0.37 -10.33 -10.07
N TRP A 152 -0.26 -9.28 -10.59
CA TRP A 152 -0.34 -7.99 -9.94
C TRP A 152 -1.08 -8.06 -8.60
N GLN A 153 -2.24 -8.72 -8.53
CA GLN A 153 -2.99 -8.91 -7.29
C GLN A 153 -2.16 -9.63 -6.22
N LEU A 154 -1.49 -10.72 -6.60
CA LEU A 154 -0.64 -11.47 -5.68
C LEU A 154 0.61 -10.67 -5.26
N TYR A 155 1.17 -9.88 -6.16
CA TYR A 155 2.32 -9.03 -5.89
C TYR A 155 1.99 -7.90 -4.90
N ILE A 156 0.84 -7.22 -5.07
CA ILE A 156 0.42 -6.15 -4.14
C ILE A 156 -0.05 -6.68 -2.78
N SER A 157 -0.45 -7.96 -2.70
CA SER A 157 -0.73 -8.62 -1.42
C SER A 157 0.54 -9.06 -0.67
N GLY A 158 1.72 -8.60 -1.12
CA GLY A 158 3.00 -8.82 -0.45
C GLY A 158 3.64 -10.18 -0.69
N ARG A 159 3.20 -10.93 -1.71
CA ARG A 159 3.81 -12.22 -2.06
C ARG A 159 5.10 -12.02 -2.84
N SER A 160 6.10 -12.86 -2.58
CA SER A 160 7.33 -12.91 -3.35
C SER A 160 7.11 -13.52 -4.74
N ALA A 161 8.03 -13.25 -5.69
CA ALA A 161 7.97 -13.83 -7.02
C ALA A 161 7.96 -15.37 -7.01
N ALA A 162 8.71 -15.99 -6.09
CA ALA A 162 8.75 -17.44 -5.91
C ALA A 162 7.39 -18.01 -5.43
N GLU A 163 6.73 -17.34 -4.46
CA GLU A 163 5.40 -17.73 -3.99
C GLU A 163 4.33 -17.58 -5.08
N ILE A 164 4.42 -16.49 -5.86
CA ILE A 164 3.51 -16.24 -6.99
C ILE A 164 3.70 -17.33 -8.06
N ALA A 165 4.94 -17.68 -8.37
CA ALA A 165 5.27 -18.73 -9.33
C ALA A 165 4.67 -20.08 -8.90
N ALA A 166 4.82 -20.44 -7.62
CA ALA A 166 4.23 -21.66 -7.07
C ALA A 166 2.70 -21.67 -7.15
N LEU A 167 2.05 -20.55 -6.83
CA LEU A 167 0.57 -20.43 -6.86
C LEU A 167 -0.01 -20.48 -8.26
N LEU A 168 0.70 -19.92 -9.25
CA LEU A 168 0.27 -19.87 -10.65
C LEU A 168 0.83 -21.03 -11.50
N SER A 169 1.52 -22.00 -10.88
CA SER A 169 2.16 -23.12 -11.54
C SER A 169 3.05 -22.69 -12.72
N THR A 170 3.87 -21.65 -12.50
CA THR A 170 4.78 -21.08 -13.48
C THR A 170 6.18 -20.93 -12.88
N ASP A 171 7.15 -20.47 -13.65
CA ASP A 171 8.50 -20.21 -13.17
C ASP A 171 8.68 -18.77 -12.66
N GLU A 172 9.61 -18.59 -11.74
CA GLU A 172 9.89 -17.29 -11.12
C GLU A 172 10.37 -16.23 -12.14
N LYS A 173 11.08 -16.66 -13.19
CA LYS A 173 11.53 -15.77 -14.26
C LYS A 173 10.36 -15.19 -15.04
N SER A 174 9.35 -16.01 -15.32
CA SER A 174 8.10 -15.59 -15.96
C SER A 174 7.33 -14.59 -15.10
N VAL A 175 7.26 -14.80 -13.78
CA VAL A 175 6.64 -13.86 -12.84
C VAL A 175 7.39 -12.53 -12.83
N ASN A 176 8.71 -12.55 -12.73
CA ASN A 176 9.53 -11.33 -12.73
C ASN A 176 9.37 -10.54 -14.05
N ASN A 177 9.32 -11.25 -15.19
CA ASN A 177 9.04 -10.63 -16.48
C ASN A 177 7.63 -10.02 -16.54
N ALA A 178 6.63 -10.69 -15.95
CA ALA A 178 5.28 -10.14 -15.85
C ALA A 178 5.26 -8.88 -14.98
N ILE A 179 5.89 -8.89 -13.81
CA ILE A 179 6.03 -7.70 -12.93
C ILE A 179 6.70 -6.54 -13.67
N TYR A 180 7.75 -6.80 -14.44
CA TYR A 180 8.39 -5.76 -15.25
C TYR A 180 7.42 -5.15 -16.28
N ARG A 181 6.69 -5.99 -17.04
CA ARG A 181 5.70 -5.52 -18.02
C ARG A 181 4.56 -4.74 -17.35
N ILE A 182 4.06 -5.24 -16.21
CA ILE A 182 3.03 -4.55 -15.42
C ILE A 182 3.50 -3.15 -15.02
N ARG A 183 4.70 -3.04 -14.44
CA ARG A 183 5.27 -1.75 -14.05
C ARG A 183 5.42 -0.78 -15.24
N LYS A 184 5.82 -1.28 -16.40
CA LYS A 184 5.93 -0.47 -17.63
C LYS A 184 4.56 0.04 -18.05
N LYS A 185 3.58 -0.84 -18.20
CA LYS A 185 2.19 -0.49 -18.61
C LYS A 185 1.55 0.50 -17.65
N LEU A 186 1.65 0.23 -16.32
CA LEU A 186 1.05 1.12 -15.32
C LEU A 186 1.72 2.48 -15.27
N ARG A 187 3.02 2.57 -15.54
CA ARG A 187 3.72 3.85 -15.65
C ARG A 187 3.24 4.68 -16.84
N GLU A 188 2.90 4.05 -17.96
CA GLU A 188 2.39 4.72 -19.15
C GLU A 188 0.95 5.20 -18.98
N VAL A 189 0.14 4.44 -18.25
CA VAL A 189 -1.31 4.69 -18.09
C VAL A 189 -1.62 5.62 -16.91
N LEU A 190 -0.78 5.63 -15.87
CA LEU A 190 -0.97 6.42 -14.65
C LEU A 190 -0.13 7.72 -14.65
N ARG A 191 0.44 8.09 -15.79
CA ARG A 191 1.21 9.30 -15.99
C ARG A 191 0.26 10.45 -16.40
#